data_81f34ee4943ae8343876d8e690acd293
#
_entry.id   81f34ee4943ae8343876d8e690acd293
#
_cell.length_a   1.000
_cell.length_b   1.000
_cell.length_c   1.000
_cell.angle_alpha   90.00
_cell.angle_beta   90.00
_cell.angle_gamma   90.00
#
_symmetry.space_group_name_H-M   'P 1'
#
loop_
_entity.id
_entity.type
_entity.pdbx_description
1 polymer ?
#
loop_
_entity_poly.entity_id
_entity_poly.type
_entity_poly.pdbx_seq_one_letter_code
_entity_poly.pdbx_strand_id
1 'polypeptide(L)'
;MRTQKISATFENKRPGTKHVLHALAIISAILLSATTLTACFKTETEKSETKCQSGDAVSCVNAAKAYASGKDSKGNSVEKSSDKSKQLFLKACSLGDGEICSSIASEFVIPNTAQTDFVAAEEFYKKACNFGYYQACGNLGLIEIKSPDLRHSYALAKDAFEKGCKGDDGKSCTYLGVMYEKGDTVKQSIKKALELYTKGCDLKYGQGCTNIGTVYYAGIGVDVSYLKAAEHFRKACLLDNGQGCTSLGNMYANGNGLPRDIKLGHDMFEKACALNDARGCANLGLMYQKGISVKADGKKAVKLLTKSCSMNDPQGCLYLGYAYERGFGVEKDLKKAFKSYELSCAGDNGNACSSLGIMYINGVVVKEDFKAAHDLFDKSCSLGSVEGCTNLGTVYQNGEGVERDYTKAFNLFNTSCSLHDSLACANLGIMYTFGQGISPNLKKAREYFDVSCKGKNALGCNLLGYIYKDSMGVKQDLKLALKYFQIACQLGNNDGCKNQNLLDKKGK
;
A
#
# COMPACT_ATOMS: atom_id res chain seq x y z
N MET A 1 63.19 -23.94 45.02
CA MET A 1 63.97 -25.13 45.49
C MET A 1 64.27 -25.96 44.24
N ARG A 2 65.60 -26.14 44.06
CA ARG A 2 66.35 -27.15 43.30
C ARG A 2 66.07 -27.23 41.75
N THR A 3 66.99 -26.59 41.10
CA THR A 3 67.54 -26.85 39.77
C THR A 3 68.19 -28.25 39.71
N GLN A 4 67.95 -28.94 38.56
CA GLN A 4 68.89 -29.96 38.06
C GLN A 4 69.19 -29.72 36.60
N LYS A 5 70.49 -29.41 36.37
CA LYS A 5 71.12 -29.38 35.06
C LYS A 5 71.43 -30.84 34.66
N ILE A 6 71.05 -31.17 33.39
CA ILE A 6 71.66 -32.34 32.73
C ILE A 6 72.36 -31.81 31.49
N SER A 7 73.71 -31.94 31.54
CA SER A 7 74.59 -31.70 30.40
C SER A 7 74.69 -32.99 29.57
N ALA A 8 74.35 -32.92 28.27
CA ALA A 8 74.64 -33.98 27.33
C ALA A 8 75.60 -33.43 26.27
N THR A 9 76.77 -33.98 26.21
CA THR A 9 77.83 -33.78 25.24
C THR A 9 77.38 -34.39 23.87
N PHE A 10 77.33 -33.58 22.84
CA PHE A 10 77.11 -34.05 21.48
C PHE A 10 78.47 -34.16 20.75
N GLU A 11 78.86 -35.36 20.45
CA GLU A 11 79.96 -35.66 19.50
C GLU A 11 79.56 -35.26 18.08
N ASN A 12 80.47 -34.54 17.46
CA ASN A 12 80.33 -33.99 16.10
C ASN A 12 80.71 -35.07 15.08
N LYS A 13 79.69 -35.75 14.45
CA LYS A 13 79.89 -36.54 13.23
C LYS A 13 79.22 -35.82 12.05
N ARG A 14 80.03 -35.31 11.13
CA ARG A 14 79.60 -34.74 9.87
C ARG A 14 79.01 -35.84 9.01
N PRO A 15 77.75 -35.73 8.54
CA PRO A 15 77.18 -36.66 7.54
C PRO A 15 77.67 -36.26 6.14
N GLY A 16 78.07 -37.29 5.36
CA GLY A 16 78.64 -37.16 4.05
C GLY A 16 77.68 -36.50 3.03
N THR A 17 78.26 -35.79 2.09
CA THR A 17 77.60 -34.96 1.05
C THR A 17 76.58 -35.67 0.17
N LYS A 18 76.51 -37.00 0.14
CA LYS A 18 75.52 -37.78 -0.61
C LYS A 18 74.10 -37.79 -0.01
N HIS A 19 73.99 -37.64 1.33
CA HIS A 19 72.66 -37.60 1.96
C HIS A 19 71.98 -36.24 1.87
N VAL A 20 72.74 -35.16 1.77
CA VAL A 20 72.21 -33.78 1.61
C VAL A 20 71.60 -33.57 0.21
N LEU A 21 72.22 -34.17 -0.83
CA LEU A 21 71.69 -34.11 -2.20
C LEU A 21 70.41 -34.92 -2.38
N HIS A 22 70.26 -36.06 -1.70
CA HIS A 22 69.00 -36.83 -1.71
C HIS A 22 67.88 -36.13 -0.93
N ALA A 23 68.19 -35.50 0.19
CA ALA A 23 67.19 -34.75 0.97
C ALA A 23 66.70 -33.49 0.17
N LEU A 24 67.58 -32.77 -0.49
CA LEU A 24 67.24 -31.63 -1.35
C LEU A 24 66.41 -32.03 -2.59
N ALA A 25 66.73 -33.18 -3.20
CA ALA A 25 65.94 -33.71 -4.33
C ALA A 25 64.54 -34.20 -3.90
N ILE A 26 64.41 -34.76 -2.69
CA ILE A 26 63.10 -35.16 -2.14
C ILE A 26 62.27 -33.91 -1.78
N ILE A 27 62.89 -32.89 -1.18
CA ILE A 27 62.22 -31.64 -0.83
C ILE A 27 61.80 -30.87 -2.08
N SER A 28 62.62 -30.83 -3.14
CA SER A 28 62.23 -30.21 -4.42
C SER A 28 61.13 -31.01 -5.14
N ALA A 29 61.15 -32.35 -5.06
CA ALA A 29 60.11 -33.19 -5.63
C ALA A 29 58.77 -33.04 -4.83
N ILE A 30 58.83 -32.92 -3.50
CA ILE A 30 57.65 -32.66 -2.69
C ILE A 30 57.11 -31.22 -2.91
N LEU A 31 57.98 -30.23 -3.09
CA LEU A 31 57.59 -28.87 -3.42
C LEU A 31 57.01 -28.78 -4.84
N LEU A 32 57.56 -29.50 -5.85
CA LEU A 32 56.96 -29.60 -7.16
C LEU A 32 55.64 -30.39 -7.17
N SER A 33 55.53 -31.45 -6.36
CA SER A 33 54.24 -32.19 -6.27
C SER A 33 53.19 -31.39 -5.47
N ALA A 34 53.59 -30.58 -4.48
CA ALA A 34 52.69 -29.69 -3.76
C ALA A 34 52.17 -28.55 -4.66
N THR A 35 53.03 -27.99 -5.54
CA THR A 35 52.60 -26.96 -6.52
C THR A 35 51.78 -27.53 -7.68
N THR A 36 51.95 -28.78 -8.06
CA THR A 36 51.14 -29.47 -9.04
C THR A 36 49.87 -30.03 -8.48
N LEU A 37 49.79 -30.40 -7.19
CA LEU A 37 48.55 -30.79 -6.52
C LEU A 37 47.60 -29.59 -6.24
N THR A 38 48.14 -28.40 -5.99
CA THR A 38 47.32 -27.18 -5.85
C THR A 38 46.71 -26.72 -7.18
N ALA A 39 47.28 -27.11 -8.31
CA ALA A 39 46.73 -26.85 -9.64
C ALA A 39 45.53 -27.77 -10.00
N CYS A 40 45.26 -28.82 -9.23
CA CYS A 40 44.25 -29.83 -9.58
C CYS A 40 42.87 -29.64 -8.93
N PHE A 41 42.71 -28.68 -8.02
CA PHE A 41 41.39 -28.40 -7.36
C PHE A 41 41.10 -26.89 -7.33
N LYS A 42 40.96 -26.30 -8.57
CA LYS A 42 40.37 -24.95 -8.62
C LYS A 42 38.96 -25.00 -8.05
N THR A 43 38.67 -24.11 -7.12
CA THR A 43 37.29 -23.90 -6.61
C THR A 43 36.36 -23.55 -7.78
N GLU A 44 35.06 -23.76 -7.62
CA GLU A 44 34.08 -23.38 -8.66
C GLU A 44 34.16 -21.88 -8.97
N THR A 45 34.46 -21.05 -7.96
CA THR A 45 34.66 -19.61 -8.12
C THR A 45 35.92 -19.31 -9.00
N GLU A 46 37.05 -19.95 -8.73
CA GLU A 46 38.27 -19.79 -9.57
C GLU A 46 38.10 -20.28 -11.01
N LYS A 47 37.32 -21.36 -11.20
CA LYS A 47 36.94 -21.82 -12.56
C LYS A 47 36.09 -20.79 -13.29
N SER A 48 35.10 -20.19 -12.56
CA SER A 48 34.26 -19.14 -13.10
C SER A 48 35.08 -17.88 -13.41
N GLU A 49 36.00 -17.47 -12.53
CA GLU A 49 36.90 -16.36 -12.82
C GLU A 49 37.77 -16.60 -14.06
N THR A 50 38.31 -17.81 -14.19
CA THR A 50 39.14 -18.17 -15.36
C THR A 50 38.34 -18.05 -16.67
N LYS A 51 37.09 -18.54 -16.68
CA LYS A 51 36.19 -18.41 -17.82
C LYS A 51 35.77 -16.96 -18.06
N CYS A 52 35.56 -16.20 -16.99
CA CYS A 52 35.29 -14.77 -17.07
C CYS A 52 36.44 -14.02 -17.72
N GLN A 53 37.67 -14.37 -17.38
CA GLN A 53 38.86 -13.77 -18.02
C GLN A 53 38.95 -14.08 -19.54
N SER A 54 38.45 -15.24 -19.97
CA SER A 54 38.37 -15.62 -21.39
C SER A 54 37.14 -15.05 -22.12
N GLY A 55 36.33 -14.23 -21.48
CA GLY A 55 35.21 -13.53 -22.12
C GLY A 55 33.82 -14.13 -21.88
N ASP A 56 33.68 -15.11 -20.98
CA ASP A 56 32.35 -15.65 -20.61
C ASP A 56 31.66 -14.77 -19.56
N ALA A 57 30.72 -13.97 -20.02
CA ALA A 57 29.95 -13.04 -19.17
C ALA A 57 29.15 -13.74 -18.06
N VAL A 58 28.56 -14.91 -18.35
CA VAL A 58 27.81 -15.69 -17.36
C VAL A 58 28.72 -16.17 -16.23
N SER A 59 29.94 -16.62 -16.56
CA SER A 59 30.92 -16.99 -15.56
C SER A 59 31.41 -15.80 -14.74
N CYS A 60 31.48 -14.60 -15.33
CA CYS A 60 31.74 -13.37 -14.57
C CYS A 60 30.63 -13.11 -13.51
N VAL A 61 29.34 -13.25 -13.89
CA VAL A 61 28.20 -13.10 -12.97
C VAL A 61 28.26 -14.14 -11.85
N ASN A 62 28.57 -15.40 -12.17
CA ASN A 62 28.63 -16.47 -11.17
C ASN A 62 29.75 -16.23 -10.15
N ALA A 63 30.94 -15.83 -10.60
CA ALA A 63 32.04 -15.48 -9.70
C ALA A 63 31.70 -14.24 -8.84
N ALA A 64 31.08 -13.21 -9.45
CA ALA A 64 30.65 -12.01 -8.73
C ALA A 64 29.65 -12.33 -7.60
N LYS A 65 28.65 -13.17 -7.89
CA LYS A 65 27.67 -13.64 -6.89
C LYS A 65 28.32 -14.44 -5.75
N ALA A 66 29.32 -15.26 -6.08
CA ALA A 66 30.08 -16.00 -5.05
C ALA A 66 30.79 -15.06 -4.08
N TYR A 67 31.46 -14.02 -4.57
CA TYR A 67 32.10 -13.00 -3.71
C TYR A 67 31.10 -12.13 -2.95
N ALA A 68 29.94 -11.84 -3.51
CA ALA A 68 28.90 -11.08 -2.82
C ALA A 68 28.27 -11.86 -1.66
N SER A 69 27.91 -13.12 -1.92
CA SER A 69 27.21 -13.97 -0.93
C SER A 69 28.13 -14.65 0.07
N GLY A 70 29.41 -14.86 -0.29
CA GLY A 70 30.37 -15.67 0.47
C GLY A 70 30.19 -17.18 0.25
N LYS A 71 29.48 -17.58 -0.81
CA LYS A 71 29.24 -18.98 -1.19
C LYS A 71 29.28 -19.15 -2.70
N ASP A 72 29.90 -20.24 -3.18
CA ASP A 72 29.84 -20.60 -4.60
C ASP A 72 28.51 -21.30 -4.96
N SER A 73 28.35 -21.64 -6.23
CA SER A 73 27.14 -22.32 -6.77
C SER A 73 26.89 -23.71 -6.17
N LYS A 74 27.89 -24.31 -5.51
CA LYS A 74 27.80 -25.60 -4.81
C LYS A 74 27.63 -25.43 -3.30
N GLY A 75 27.60 -24.17 -2.80
CA GLY A 75 27.47 -23.86 -1.38
C GLY A 75 28.77 -23.83 -0.59
N ASN A 76 29.94 -23.99 -1.25
CA ASN A 76 31.23 -23.91 -0.58
C ASN A 76 31.53 -22.46 -0.16
N SER A 77 32.22 -22.30 0.97
CA SER A 77 32.57 -20.98 1.50
C SER A 77 33.58 -20.25 0.60
N VAL A 78 33.31 -18.98 0.33
CA VAL A 78 34.17 -18.07 -0.44
C VAL A 78 34.40 -16.82 0.43
N GLU A 79 35.61 -16.28 0.41
CA GLU A 79 35.88 -15.00 1.10
C GLU A 79 35.05 -13.87 0.45
N LYS A 80 34.22 -13.20 1.26
CA LYS A 80 33.41 -12.09 0.76
C LYS A 80 34.29 -10.92 0.35
N SER A 81 34.01 -10.38 -0.84
CA SER A 81 34.67 -9.18 -1.35
C SER A 81 33.72 -8.38 -2.24
N SER A 82 33.22 -7.28 -1.70
CA SER A 82 32.35 -6.34 -2.43
C SER A 82 33.05 -5.79 -3.67
N ASP A 83 34.33 -5.43 -3.55
CA ASP A 83 35.11 -4.84 -4.65
C ASP A 83 35.32 -5.82 -5.79
N LYS A 84 35.71 -7.06 -5.48
CA LYS A 84 35.84 -8.12 -6.50
C LYS A 84 34.51 -8.43 -7.15
N SER A 85 33.44 -8.51 -6.37
CA SER A 85 32.09 -8.72 -6.89
C SER A 85 31.70 -7.62 -7.88
N LYS A 86 31.88 -6.35 -7.49
CA LYS A 86 31.57 -5.20 -8.35
C LYS A 86 32.40 -5.20 -9.63
N GLN A 87 33.71 -5.45 -9.56
CA GLN A 87 34.60 -5.52 -10.71
C GLN A 87 34.16 -6.62 -11.69
N LEU A 88 33.79 -7.80 -11.19
CA LEU A 88 33.36 -8.92 -12.03
C LEU A 88 31.98 -8.64 -12.67
N PHE A 89 31.07 -8.00 -11.98
CA PHE A 89 29.80 -7.53 -12.55
C PHE A 89 30.02 -6.48 -13.65
N LEU A 90 30.94 -5.52 -13.44
CA LEU A 90 31.29 -4.52 -14.43
C LEU A 90 31.93 -5.18 -15.68
N LYS A 91 32.77 -6.18 -15.46
CA LYS A 91 33.38 -6.95 -16.57
C LYS A 91 32.31 -7.74 -17.32
N ALA A 92 31.40 -8.43 -16.64
CA ALA A 92 30.28 -9.14 -17.27
C ALA A 92 29.47 -8.21 -18.18
N CYS A 93 29.12 -7.04 -17.65
CA CYS A 93 28.40 -6.03 -18.41
C CYS A 93 29.21 -5.46 -19.59
N SER A 94 30.53 -5.27 -19.45
CA SER A 94 31.39 -4.72 -20.51
C SER A 94 31.57 -5.65 -21.72
N LEU A 95 31.21 -6.92 -21.57
CA LEU A 95 31.22 -7.87 -22.70
C LEU A 95 30.05 -7.65 -23.68
N GLY A 96 29.22 -6.61 -23.45
CA GLY A 96 28.33 -6.05 -24.47
C GLY A 96 26.92 -6.60 -24.46
N ASP A 97 26.53 -7.38 -23.45
CA ASP A 97 25.16 -7.89 -23.32
C ASP A 97 24.31 -6.99 -22.41
N GLY A 98 23.38 -6.25 -23.02
CA GLY A 98 22.47 -5.37 -22.31
C GLY A 98 21.52 -6.12 -21.38
N GLU A 99 21.15 -7.35 -21.71
CA GLU A 99 20.30 -8.19 -20.86
C GLU A 99 21.04 -8.61 -19.58
N ILE A 100 22.31 -9.01 -19.71
CA ILE A 100 23.16 -9.34 -18.56
C ILE A 100 23.34 -8.11 -17.66
N CYS A 101 23.62 -6.94 -18.24
CA CYS A 101 23.70 -5.70 -17.46
C CYS A 101 22.40 -5.40 -16.69
N SER A 102 21.25 -5.57 -17.33
CA SER A 102 19.94 -5.36 -16.72
C SER A 102 19.64 -6.37 -15.62
N SER A 103 20.02 -7.63 -15.83
CA SER A 103 19.90 -8.68 -14.81
C SER A 103 20.76 -8.37 -13.57
N ILE A 104 22.00 -7.95 -13.78
CA ILE A 104 22.89 -7.51 -12.69
C ILE A 104 22.27 -6.33 -11.92
N ALA A 105 21.75 -5.31 -12.64
CA ALA A 105 21.10 -4.17 -12.01
C ALA A 105 19.94 -4.58 -11.11
N SER A 106 19.14 -5.58 -11.52
CA SER A 106 18.00 -6.07 -10.74
C SER A 106 18.41 -6.74 -9.42
N GLU A 107 19.61 -7.30 -9.32
CA GLU A 107 20.12 -7.90 -8.06
C GLU A 107 20.39 -6.82 -6.99
N PHE A 108 20.64 -5.57 -7.38
CA PHE A 108 20.83 -4.45 -6.47
C PHE A 108 19.52 -3.79 -6.04
N VAL A 109 18.40 -4.08 -6.72
CA VAL A 109 17.08 -3.55 -6.39
C VAL A 109 16.27 -4.61 -5.66
N ILE A 110 16.41 -4.69 -4.34
CA ILE A 110 15.60 -5.60 -3.50
C ILE A 110 14.40 -4.81 -2.97
N PRO A 111 13.17 -5.13 -3.40
CA PRO A 111 12.00 -4.38 -2.96
C PRO A 111 11.85 -4.36 -1.43
N ASN A 112 11.61 -3.19 -0.86
CA ASN A 112 11.29 -2.98 0.55
C ASN A 112 12.37 -3.38 1.56
N THR A 113 13.64 -3.35 1.19
CA THR A 113 14.76 -3.60 2.11
C THR A 113 15.72 -2.42 2.17
N ALA A 114 16.36 -2.21 3.33
CA ALA A 114 17.44 -1.24 3.50
C ALA A 114 18.74 -1.63 2.75
N GLN A 115 18.74 -2.78 2.06
CA GLN A 115 19.90 -3.31 1.33
C GLN A 115 19.88 -2.97 -0.17
N THR A 116 18.91 -2.17 -0.63
CA THR A 116 18.83 -1.75 -2.02
C THR A 116 19.93 -0.73 -2.31
N ASP A 117 20.84 -1.04 -3.23
CA ASP A 117 21.88 -0.13 -3.73
C ASP A 117 21.42 0.51 -5.05
N PHE A 118 20.70 1.60 -4.95
CA PHE A 118 20.18 2.33 -6.10
C PHE A 118 21.29 2.91 -6.99
N VAL A 119 22.43 3.28 -6.41
CA VAL A 119 23.57 3.85 -7.15
C VAL A 119 24.20 2.80 -8.05
N ALA A 120 24.41 1.59 -7.51
CA ALA A 120 24.90 0.48 -8.33
C ALA A 120 23.89 0.08 -9.41
N ALA A 121 22.60 -0.01 -9.05
CA ALA A 121 21.55 -0.35 -10.01
C ALA A 121 21.45 0.67 -11.16
N GLU A 122 21.55 1.96 -10.86
CA GLU A 122 21.59 3.04 -11.87
C GLU A 122 22.72 2.82 -12.88
N GLU A 123 23.94 2.58 -12.39
CA GLU A 123 25.11 2.38 -13.25
C GLU A 123 24.89 1.23 -14.26
N PHE A 124 24.37 0.09 -13.78
CA PHE A 124 24.15 -1.07 -14.64
C PHE A 124 22.95 -0.91 -15.57
N TYR A 125 21.81 -0.32 -15.12
CA TYR A 125 20.69 -0.04 -16.01
C TYR A 125 21.06 0.99 -17.08
N LYS A 126 21.89 1.99 -16.76
CA LYS A 126 22.37 2.98 -17.71
C LYS A 126 23.22 2.33 -18.81
N LYS A 127 24.13 1.41 -18.45
CA LYS A 127 24.91 0.62 -19.43
C LYS A 127 24.00 -0.25 -20.28
N ALA A 128 23.07 -0.99 -19.67
CA ALA A 128 22.11 -1.84 -20.38
C ALA A 128 21.27 -1.03 -21.40
N CYS A 129 20.74 0.12 -20.98
CA CYS A 129 19.98 1.03 -21.83
C CYS A 129 20.86 1.57 -22.98
N ASN A 130 22.14 1.84 -22.74
CA ASN A 130 23.06 2.31 -23.76
C ASN A 130 23.42 1.22 -24.76
N PHE A 131 23.45 -0.04 -24.37
CA PHE A 131 23.62 -1.20 -25.27
C PHE A 131 22.36 -1.54 -26.08
N GLY A 132 21.27 -0.74 -25.96
CA GLY A 132 20.05 -0.98 -26.74
C GLY A 132 19.06 -1.94 -26.06
N TYR A 133 19.29 -2.33 -24.81
CA TYR A 133 18.31 -3.08 -24.02
C TYR A 133 17.29 -2.11 -23.42
N TYR A 134 16.27 -1.76 -24.21
CA TYR A 134 15.39 -0.62 -23.93
C TYR A 134 14.51 -0.81 -22.70
N GLN A 135 14.20 -2.06 -22.28
CA GLN A 135 13.50 -2.32 -21.01
C GLN A 135 14.30 -1.79 -19.80
N ALA A 136 15.64 -1.79 -19.88
CA ALA A 136 16.48 -1.22 -18.84
C ALA A 136 16.32 0.31 -18.75
N CYS A 137 16.00 0.99 -19.87
CA CYS A 137 15.74 2.43 -19.84
C CYS A 137 14.51 2.76 -18.99
N GLY A 138 13.45 1.93 -19.06
CA GLY A 138 12.26 2.07 -18.21
C GLY A 138 12.57 1.86 -16.73
N ASN A 139 13.45 0.91 -16.40
CA ASN A 139 13.91 0.70 -15.03
C ASN A 139 14.78 1.86 -14.54
N LEU A 140 15.70 2.34 -15.37
CA LEU A 140 16.54 3.52 -15.08
C LEU A 140 15.70 4.73 -14.72
N GLY A 141 14.74 5.10 -15.57
CA GLY A 141 13.87 6.24 -15.32
C GLY A 141 13.08 6.13 -14.02
N LEU A 142 12.66 4.92 -13.62
CA LEU A 142 12.01 4.71 -12.33
C LEU A 142 12.95 4.88 -11.13
N ILE A 143 14.21 4.46 -11.25
CA ILE A 143 15.23 4.66 -10.21
C ILE A 143 15.49 6.15 -10.03
N GLU A 144 15.64 6.90 -11.11
CA GLU A 144 15.86 8.36 -11.08
C GLU A 144 14.74 9.12 -10.34
N ILE A 145 13.50 8.61 -10.39
CA ILE A 145 12.36 9.24 -9.71
C ILE A 145 12.21 8.77 -8.26
N LYS A 146 12.53 7.50 -7.96
CA LYS A 146 12.14 6.87 -6.69
C LYS A 146 13.25 6.74 -5.67
N SER A 147 14.51 6.78 -6.09
CA SER A 147 15.64 6.55 -5.20
C SER A 147 15.83 7.69 -4.20
N PRO A 148 15.84 7.42 -2.89
CA PRO A 148 16.16 8.43 -1.89
C PRO A 148 17.65 8.84 -1.89
N ASP A 149 18.52 7.97 -2.43
CA ASP A 149 19.99 8.16 -2.43
C ASP A 149 20.48 8.96 -3.63
N LEU A 150 19.65 9.05 -4.67
CA LEU A 150 19.94 9.85 -5.87
C LEU A 150 19.20 11.18 -5.77
N ARG A 151 19.81 12.23 -6.29
CA ARG A 151 19.08 13.49 -6.48
C ARG A 151 17.97 13.23 -7.48
N HIS A 152 16.72 13.17 -7.02
CA HIS A 152 15.56 12.98 -7.87
C HIS A 152 15.66 13.83 -9.13
N SER A 153 15.93 13.19 -10.27
CA SER A 153 16.10 13.88 -11.53
C SER A 153 15.02 13.46 -12.53
N TYR A 154 13.91 14.18 -12.47
CA TYR A 154 12.87 14.04 -13.48
C TYR A 154 13.38 14.30 -14.92
N ALA A 155 14.45 15.10 -15.09
CA ALA A 155 15.07 15.32 -16.39
C ALA A 155 15.78 14.07 -16.90
N LEU A 156 16.59 13.39 -16.06
CA LEU A 156 17.26 12.14 -16.42
C LEU A 156 16.25 11.01 -16.63
N ALA A 157 15.21 10.96 -15.80
CA ALA A 157 14.11 10.01 -15.96
C ALA A 157 13.41 10.19 -17.30
N LYS A 158 13.12 11.44 -17.70
CA LYS A 158 12.54 11.77 -19.00
C LYS A 158 13.40 11.26 -20.14
N ASP A 159 14.68 11.58 -20.13
CA ASP A 159 15.61 11.16 -21.19
C ASP A 159 15.69 9.63 -21.30
N ALA A 160 15.72 8.93 -20.17
CA ALA A 160 15.68 7.47 -20.12
C ALA A 160 14.35 6.92 -20.69
N PHE A 161 13.20 7.46 -20.30
CA PHE A 161 11.92 7.05 -20.83
C PHE A 161 11.75 7.39 -22.31
N GLU A 162 12.23 8.54 -22.79
CA GLU A 162 12.21 8.88 -24.22
C GLU A 162 13.02 7.88 -25.05
N LYS A 163 14.23 7.52 -24.56
CA LYS A 163 15.08 6.53 -25.20
C LYS A 163 14.42 5.15 -25.23
N GLY A 164 13.87 4.69 -24.10
CA GLY A 164 13.17 3.43 -24.00
C GLY A 164 11.92 3.37 -24.88
N CYS A 165 11.12 4.45 -24.90
CA CYS A 165 9.93 4.52 -25.72
C CYS A 165 10.22 4.58 -27.22
N LYS A 166 11.32 5.20 -27.64
CA LYS A 166 11.81 5.13 -29.03
C LYS A 166 12.23 3.71 -29.42
N GLY A 167 12.73 2.93 -28.47
CA GLY A 167 13.09 1.53 -28.65
C GLY A 167 11.95 0.55 -28.35
N ASP A 168 10.70 1.01 -28.40
CA ASP A 168 9.47 0.22 -28.23
C ASP A 168 9.35 -0.50 -26.87
N ASP A 169 9.92 0.08 -25.81
CA ASP A 169 9.59 -0.32 -24.44
C ASP A 169 8.28 0.31 -23.99
N GLY A 170 7.21 -0.49 -23.87
CA GLY A 170 5.87 -0.04 -23.49
C GLY A 170 5.81 0.59 -22.10
N LYS A 171 6.66 0.14 -21.19
CA LYS A 171 6.81 0.70 -19.85
C LYS A 171 7.32 2.14 -19.91
N SER A 172 8.39 2.37 -20.65
CA SER A 172 8.97 3.70 -20.87
C SER A 172 7.96 4.66 -21.49
N CYS A 173 7.24 4.23 -22.55
CA CYS A 173 6.19 5.05 -23.15
C CYS A 173 5.14 5.44 -22.13
N THR A 174 4.68 4.51 -21.30
CA THR A 174 3.65 4.76 -20.31
C THR A 174 4.11 5.76 -19.25
N TYR A 175 5.32 5.62 -18.70
CA TYR A 175 5.83 6.55 -17.70
C TYR A 175 6.15 7.93 -18.28
N LEU A 176 6.62 8.01 -19.53
CA LEU A 176 6.71 9.29 -20.23
C LEU A 176 5.34 9.94 -20.39
N GLY A 177 4.30 9.16 -20.67
CA GLY A 177 2.92 9.63 -20.69
C GLY A 177 2.47 10.21 -19.34
N VAL A 178 2.83 9.57 -18.22
CA VAL A 178 2.56 10.09 -16.86
C VAL A 178 3.24 11.46 -16.65
N MET A 179 4.47 11.63 -17.12
CA MET A 179 5.16 12.93 -17.01
C MET A 179 4.42 14.03 -17.80
N TYR A 180 3.90 13.73 -18.99
CA TYR A 180 3.08 14.68 -19.75
C TYR A 180 1.70 14.92 -19.14
N GLU A 181 1.10 13.94 -18.47
CA GLU A 181 -0.17 14.10 -17.75
C GLU A 181 0.00 15.05 -16.56
N LYS A 182 1.08 14.91 -15.80
CA LYS A 182 1.35 15.73 -14.61
C LYS A 182 1.99 17.08 -14.92
N GLY A 183 2.75 17.18 -15.99
CA GLY A 183 3.57 18.34 -16.31
C GLY A 183 4.94 18.32 -15.61
N ASP A 184 5.43 17.13 -15.23
CA ASP A 184 6.74 16.95 -14.58
C ASP A 184 7.87 17.19 -15.59
N THR A 185 8.61 18.28 -15.49
CA THR A 185 9.71 18.71 -16.38
C THR A 185 9.33 18.92 -17.85
N VAL A 186 8.07 18.75 -18.19
CA VAL A 186 7.50 18.99 -19.52
C VAL A 186 6.23 19.82 -19.41
N LYS A 187 5.86 20.56 -20.46
CA LYS A 187 4.57 21.22 -20.49
C LYS A 187 3.46 20.17 -20.45
N GLN A 188 2.54 20.28 -19.49
CA GLN A 188 1.40 19.38 -19.37
C GLN A 188 0.63 19.26 -20.69
N SER A 189 0.34 18.03 -21.08
CA SER A 189 -0.41 17.74 -22.31
C SER A 189 -1.08 16.37 -22.21
N ILE A 190 -2.38 16.37 -21.92
CA ILE A 190 -3.17 15.13 -21.87
C ILE A 190 -3.22 14.43 -23.22
N LYS A 191 -3.29 15.22 -24.33
CA LYS A 191 -3.23 14.65 -25.68
C LYS A 191 -1.96 13.83 -25.88
N LYS A 192 -0.79 14.38 -25.53
CA LYS A 192 0.46 13.67 -25.68
C LYS A 192 0.59 12.49 -24.70
N ALA A 193 0.05 12.63 -23.51
CA ALA A 193 -0.05 11.53 -22.56
C ALA A 193 -0.85 10.36 -23.13
N LEU A 194 -2.03 10.62 -23.71
CA LEU A 194 -2.86 9.58 -24.34
C LEU A 194 -2.15 8.92 -25.54
N GLU A 195 -1.46 9.67 -26.38
CA GLU A 195 -0.66 9.11 -27.49
C GLU A 195 0.40 8.12 -26.95
N LEU A 196 1.10 8.49 -25.88
CA LEU A 196 2.15 7.67 -25.25
C LEU A 196 1.55 6.47 -24.49
N TYR A 197 0.43 6.64 -23.80
CA TYR A 197 -0.29 5.53 -23.17
C TYR A 197 -0.79 4.54 -24.21
N THR A 198 -1.30 5.02 -25.35
CA THR A 198 -1.74 4.17 -26.46
C THR A 198 -0.57 3.35 -26.99
N LYS A 199 0.58 3.98 -27.26
CA LYS A 199 1.78 3.26 -27.65
C LYS A 199 2.18 2.21 -26.61
N GLY A 200 2.17 2.55 -25.31
CA GLY A 200 2.48 1.60 -24.23
C GLY A 200 1.49 0.42 -24.19
N CYS A 201 0.20 0.70 -24.33
CA CYS A 201 -0.87 -0.31 -24.36
C CYS A 201 -0.74 -1.25 -25.58
N ASP A 202 -0.39 -0.72 -26.77
CA ASP A 202 -0.21 -1.51 -27.98
C ASP A 202 1.04 -2.38 -27.92
N LEU A 203 2.08 -1.91 -27.24
CA LEU A 203 3.27 -2.67 -26.87
C LEU A 203 3.01 -3.67 -25.71
N LYS A 204 1.76 -3.97 -25.40
CA LYS A 204 1.33 -4.98 -24.41
C LYS A 204 1.68 -4.62 -22.95
N TYR A 205 1.96 -3.37 -22.66
CA TYR A 205 2.13 -2.92 -21.28
C TYR A 205 0.78 -2.51 -20.69
N GLY A 206 0.16 -3.38 -19.88
CA GLY A 206 -1.21 -3.25 -19.39
C GLY A 206 -1.47 -1.95 -18.61
N GLN A 207 -0.45 -1.36 -17.95
CA GLN A 207 -0.59 -0.09 -17.25
C GLN A 207 -0.90 1.07 -18.21
N GLY A 208 -0.38 1.06 -19.44
CA GLY A 208 -0.75 2.05 -20.47
C GLY A 208 -2.25 2.02 -20.76
N CYS A 209 -2.82 0.81 -20.93
CA CYS A 209 -4.25 0.64 -21.13
C CYS A 209 -5.05 1.12 -19.89
N THR A 210 -4.56 0.82 -18.68
CA THR A 210 -5.21 1.28 -17.42
C THR A 210 -5.26 2.80 -17.34
N ASN A 211 -4.15 3.47 -17.67
CA ASN A 211 -4.07 4.93 -17.63
C ASN A 211 -5.04 5.57 -18.65
N ILE A 212 -5.14 5.04 -19.86
CA ILE A 212 -6.15 5.51 -20.85
C ILE A 212 -7.56 5.35 -20.27
N GLY A 213 -7.87 4.17 -19.70
CA GLY A 213 -9.17 3.93 -19.07
C GLY A 213 -9.48 4.93 -17.96
N THR A 214 -8.47 5.25 -17.13
CA THR A 214 -8.60 6.24 -16.05
C THR A 214 -8.85 7.64 -16.57
N VAL A 215 -8.14 8.06 -17.63
CA VAL A 215 -8.35 9.38 -18.27
C VAL A 215 -9.78 9.52 -18.78
N TYR A 216 -10.34 8.51 -19.48
CA TYR A 216 -11.74 8.54 -19.94
C TYR A 216 -12.76 8.38 -18.82
N TYR A 217 -12.45 7.62 -17.77
CA TYR A 217 -13.36 7.44 -16.63
C TYR A 217 -13.53 8.73 -15.82
N ALA A 218 -12.43 9.45 -15.59
CA ALA A 218 -12.41 10.68 -14.81
C ALA A 218 -12.63 11.96 -15.66
N GLY A 219 -12.58 11.86 -17.00
CA GLY A 219 -12.68 13.02 -17.87
C GLY A 219 -11.48 13.96 -17.78
N ILE A 220 -10.26 13.42 -17.60
CA ILE A 220 -9.05 14.24 -17.46
C ILE A 220 -8.67 14.82 -18.81
N GLY A 221 -9.01 16.10 -19.05
CA GLY A 221 -8.72 16.81 -20.30
C GLY A 221 -9.44 16.26 -21.55
N VAL A 222 -10.41 15.37 -21.36
CA VAL A 222 -11.30 14.81 -22.37
C VAL A 222 -12.71 14.65 -21.78
N ASP A 223 -13.72 14.47 -22.62
CA ASP A 223 -15.05 14.15 -22.13
C ASP A 223 -15.10 12.79 -21.44
N VAL A 224 -15.85 12.70 -20.35
CA VAL A 224 -16.08 11.44 -19.63
C VAL A 224 -16.70 10.42 -20.60
N SER A 225 -16.10 9.25 -20.67
CA SER A 225 -16.62 8.14 -21.49
C SER A 225 -16.40 6.81 -20.78
N TYR A 226 -17.41 6.39 -20.03
CA TYR A 226 -17.35 5.09 -19.32
C TYR A 226 -17.23 3.90 -20.29
N LEU A 227 -17.77 3.97 -21.50
CA LEU A 227 -17.64 2.91 -22.51
C LEU A 227 -16.16 2.74 -22.93
N LYS A 228 -15.50 3.85 -23.29
CA LYS A 228 -14.07 3.83 -23.62
C LYS A 228 -13.23 3.38 -22.43
N ALA A 229 -13.54 3.86 -21.23
CA ALA A 229 -12.88 3.44 -20.02
C ALA A 229 -12.97 1.92 -19.83
N ALA A 230 -14.18 1.33 -19.95
CA ALA A 230 -14.39 -0.10 -19.81
C ALA A 230 -13.62 -0.93 -20.86
N GLU A 231 -13.57 -0.46 -22.10
CA GLU A 231 -12.81 -1.10 -23.18
C GLU A 231 -11.31 -1.18 -22.83
N HIS A 232 -10.73 -0.04 -22.42
CA HIS A 232 -9.33 0.01 -22.06
C HIS A 232 -9.00 -0.75 -20.77
N PHE A 233 -9.85 -0.72 -19.74
CA PHE A 233 -9.66 -1.55 -18.54
C PHE A 233 -9.80 -3.04 -18.87
N ARG A 234 -10.67 -3.44 -19.79
CA ARG A 234 -10.76 -4.83 -20.28
C ARG A 234 -9.47 -5.25 -20.96
N LYS A 235 -8.92 -4.40 -21.87
CA LYS A 235 -7.63 -4.65 -22.54
C LYS A 235 -6.51 -4.77 -21.51
N ALA A 236 -6.47 -3.89 -20.49
CA ALA A 236 -5.50 -3.96 -19.39
C ALA A 236 -5.61 -5.27 -18.60
N CYS A 237 -6.83 -5.69 -18.25
CA CYS A 237 -7.08 -6.93 -17.52
C CYS A 237 -6.69 -8.19 -18.34
N LEU A 238 -6.88 -8.16 -19.66
CA LEU A 238 -6.41 -9.21 -20.57
C LEU A 238 -4.88 -9.27 -20.66
N LEU A 239 -4.20 -8.15 -20.43
CA LEU A 239 -2.74 -8.05 -20.32
C LEU A 239 -2.24 -8.26 -18.88
N ASP A 240 -3.03 -8.93 -18.05
CA ASP A 240 -2.74 -9.27 -16.66
C ASP A 240 -2.34 -8.08 -15.77
N ASN A 241 -2.90 -6.90 -16.07
CA ASN A 241 -2.80 -5.75 -15.19
C ASN A 241 -3.90 -5.80 -14.12
N GLY A 242 -3.53 -6.09 -12.87
CA GLY A 242 -4.46 -6.25 -11.75
C GLY A 242 -5.31 -5.00 -11.50
N GLN A 243 -4.73 -3.80 -11.61
CA GLN A 243 -5.44 -2.52 -11.47
C GLN A 243 -6.53 -2.35 -12.54
N GLY A 244 -6.23 -2.75 -13.78
CA GLY A 244 -7.21 -2.77 -14.87
C GLY A 244 -8.38 -3.71 -14.57
N CYS A 245 -8.09 -4.91 -14.05
CA CYS A 245 -9.13 -5.86 -13.61
C CYS A 245 -9.98 -5.28 -12.47
N THR A 246 -9.36 -4.65 -11.46
CA THR A 246 -10.09 -4.00 -10.36
C THR A 246 -10.99 -2.88 -10.87
N SER A 247 -10.49 -2.02 -11.76
CA SER A 247 -11.26 -0.93 -12.34
C SER A 247 -12.46 -1.45 -13.15
N LEU A 248 -12.26 -2.48 -13.98
CA LEU A 248 -13.34 -3.14 -14.71
C LEU A 248 -14.36 -3.79 -13.78
N GLY A 249 -13.90 -4.44 -12.72
CA GLY A 249 -14.74 -5.04 -11.69
C GLY A 249 -15.63 -4.01 -10.99
N ASN A 250 -15.08 -2.84 -10.66
CA ASN A 250 -15.84 -1.72 -10.11
C ASN A 250 -16.91 -1.20 -11.10
N MET A 251 -16.59 -1.12 -12.40
CA MET A 251 -17.55 -0.70 -13.41
C MET A 251 -18.73 -1.67 -13.54
N TYR A 252 -18.47 -2.99 -13.52
CA TYR A 252 -19.54 -3.99 -13.50
C TYR A 252 -20.36 -3.95 -12.20
N ALA A 253 -19.71 -3.86 -11.04
CA ALA A 253 -20.39 -3.85 -9.75
C ALA A 253 -21.30 -2.63 -9.57
N ASN A 254 -20.92 -1.47 -10.13
CA ASN A 254 -21.66 -0.21 -10.00
C ASN A 254 -22.60 0.07 -11.19
N GLY A 255 -22.38 -0.56 -12.35
CA GLY A 255 -23.12 -0.27 -13.57
C GLY A 255 -22.64 1.01 -14.26
N ASN A 256 -21.37 1.40 -14.10
CA ASN A 256 -20.82 2.60 -14.73
C ASN A 256 -20.47 2.32 -16.21
N GLY A 257 -21.31 2.78 -17.13
CA GLY A 257 -21.11 2.60 -18.58
C GLY A 257 -21.27 1.17 -19.10
N LEU A 258 -21.54 0.22 -18.21
CA LEU A 258 -21.83 -1.19 -18.50
C LEU A 258 -23.10 -1.59 -17.76
N PRO A 259 -23.88 -2.57 -18.25
CA PRO A 259 -24.94 -3.17 -17.45
C PRO A 259 -24.37 -3.67 -16.12
N ARG A 260 -25.06 -3.34 -15.02
CA ARG A 260 -24.62 -3.77 -13.69
C ARG A 260 -24.64 -5.29 -13.62
N ASP A 261 -23.48 -5.86 -13.35
CA ASP A 261 -23.29 -7.30 -13.17
C ASP A 261 -22.31 -7.57 -12.01
N ILE A 262 -22.88 -7.84 -10.85
CA ILE A 262 -22.09 -8.05 -9.62
C ILE A 262 -21.28 -9.33 -9.68
N LYS A 263 -21.74 -10.35 -10.44
CA LYS A 263 -21.02 -11.61 -10.62
C LYS A 263 -19.76 -11.39 -11.48
N LEU A 264 -19.89 -10.70 -12.61
CA LEU A 264 -18.72 -10.32 -13.40
C LEU A 264 -17.77 -9.41 -12.59
N GLY A 265 -18.32 -8.50 -11.77
CA GLY A 265 -17.51 -7.71 -10.85
C GLY A 265 -16.68 -8.59 -9.90
N HIS A 266 -17.31 -9.60 -9.29
CA HIS A 266 -16.63 -10.57 -8.44
C HIS A 266 -15.49 -11.29 -9.17
N ASP A 267 -15.76 -11.82 -10.38
CA ASP A 267 -14.77 -12.57 -11.15
C ASP A 267 -13.56 -11.69 -11.54
N MET A 268 -13.80 -10.40 -11.84
CA MET A 268 -12.73 -9.43 -12.09
C MET A 268 -11.90 -9.13 -10.82
N PHE A 269 -12.53 -9.01 -9.66
CA PHE A 269 -11.78 -8.83 -8.41
C PHE A 269 -11.01 -10.10 -8.03
N GLU A 270 -11.53 -11.30 -8.30
CA GLU A 270 -10.81 -12.55 -8.08
C GLU A 270 -9.55 -12.61 -8.95
N LYS A 271 -9.67 -12.29 -10.26
CA LYS A 271 -8.52 -12.19 -11.17
C LYS A 271 -7.52 -11.12 -10.69
N ALA A 272 -8.00 -9.94 -10.31
CA ALA A 272 -7.15 -8.85 -9.81
C ALA A 272 -6.36 -9.26 -8.57
N CYS A 273 -7.02 -9.91 -7.60
CA CYS A 273 -6.36 -10.41 -6.38
C CYS A 273 -5.35 -11.52 -6.67
N ALA A 274 -5.61 -12.40 -7.64
CA ALA A 274 -4.65 -13.40 -8.11
C ALA A 274 -3.41 -12.75 -8.73
N LEU A 275 -3.59 -11.62 -9.43
CA LEU A 275 -2.52 -10.78 -9.99
C LEU A 275 -1.84 -9.87 -8.94
N ASN A 276 -2.11 -10.08 -7.65
CA ASN A 276 -1.58 -9.29 -6.53
C ASN A 276 -1.95 -7.80 -6.58
N ASP A 277 -3.15 -7.47 -7.08
CA ASP A 277 -3.72 -6.15 -6.88
C ASP A 277 -4.38 -6.07 -5.50
N ALA A 278 -3.88 -5.17 -4.66
CA ALA A 278 -4.31 -5.06 -3.28
C ALA A 278 -5.78 -4.62 -3.16
N ARG A 279 -6.23 -3.69 -4.01
CA ARG A 279 -7.63 -3.22 -4.03
C ARG A 279 -8.59 -4.29 -4.52
N GLY A 280 -8.16 -5.10 -5.51
CA GLY A 280 -8.92 -6.28 -5.95
C GLY A 280 -9.14 -7.26 -4.81
N CYS A 281 -8.10 -7.54 -4.00
CA CYS A 281 -8.22 -8.37 -2.81
C CYS A 281 -9.15 -7.75 -1.75
N ALA A 282 -9.07 -6.43 -1.52
CA ALA A 282 -9.95 -5.72 -0.58
C ALA A 282 -11.43 -5.81 -1.01
N ASN A 283 -11.72 -5.52 -2.28
CA ASN A 283 -13.07 -5.58 -2.82
C ASN A 283 -13.64 -7.01 -2.76
N LEU A 284 -12.85 -8.01 -3.15
CA LEU A 284 -13.24 -9.42 -3.04
C LEU A 284 -13.50 -9.82 -1.58
N GLY A 285 -12.62 -9.40 -0.66
CA GLY A 285 -12.78 -9.63 0.78
C GLY A 285 -14.07 -9.02 1.32
N LEU A 286 -14.40 -7.78 0.92
CA LEU A 286 -15.63 -7.10 1.27
C LEU A 286 -16.88 -7.86 0.74
N MET A 287 -16.81 -8.40 -0.49
CA MET A 287 -17.91 -9.20 -1.06
C MET A 287 -18.18 -10.45 -0.22
N TYR A 288 -17.13 -11.18 0.20
CA TYR A 288 -17.29 -12.32 1.12
C TYR A 288 -17.75 -11.90 2.51
N GLN A 289 -17.31 -10.74 3.00
CA GLN A 289 -17.75 -10.22 4.31
C GLN A 289 -19.24 -9.91 4.33
N LYS A 290 -19.77 -9.32 3.25
CA LYS A 290 -21.17 -8.88 3.16
C LYS A 290 -22.10 -9.91 2.49
N GLY A 291 -21.57 -10.98 1.93
CA GLY A 291 -22.37 -11.93 1.16
C GLY A 291 -22.92 -11.35 -0.16
N ILE A 292 -22.13 -10.51 -0.83
CA ILE A 292 -22.52 -9.88 -2.11
C ILE A 292 -22.09 -10.77 -3.27
N SER A 293 -23.05 -11.24 -4.08
CA SER A 293 -22.84 -12.20 -5.20
C SER A 293 -22.36 -13.59 -4.79
N VAL A 294 -21.92 -13.76 -3.57
CA VAL A 294 -21.43 -15.03 -3.00
C VAL A 294 -22.02 -15.21 -1.59
N LYS A 295 -22.08 -16.44 -1.10
CA LYS A 295 -22.41 -16.68 0.31
C LYS A 295 -21.36 -16.04 1.20
N ALA A 296 -21.80 -15.36 2.26
CA ALA A 296 -20.89 -14.76 3.24
C ALA A 296 -19.94 -15.83 3.81
N ASP A 297 -18.65 -15.54 3.77
CA ASP A 297 -17.57 -16.38 4.30
C ASP A 297 -16.55 -15.51 5.01
N GLY A 298 -16.67 -15.43 6.33
CA GLY A 298 -15.80 -14.59 7.15
C GLY A 298 -14.34 -15.02 7.12
N LYS A 299 -14.05 -16.33 7.07
CA LYS A 299 -12.67 -16.83 7.04
C LYS A 299 -11.99 -16.44 5.72
N LYS A 300 -12.69 -16.62 4.59
CA LYS A 300 -12.19 -16.22 3.27
C LYS A 300 -12.04 -14.70 3.18
N ALA A 301 -13.00 -13.93 3.71
CA ALA A 301 -12.91 -12.49 3.79
C ALA A 301 -11.65 -12.03 4.52
N VAL A 302 -11.42 -12.53 5.74
CA VAL A 302 -10.24 -12.17 6.55
C VAL A 302 -8.94 -12.52 5.85
N LYS A 303 -8.84 -13.69 5.22
CA LYS A 303 -7.64 -14.08 4.45
C LYS A 303 -7.33 -13.09 3.33
N LEU A 304 -8.35 -12.67 2.57
CA LEU A 304 -8.21 -11.72 1.46
C LEU A 304 -7.87 -10.31 1.96
N LEU A 305 -8.53 -9.85 3.03
CA LEU A 305 -8.28 -8.54 3.64
C LEU A 305 -6.89 -8.49 4.28
N THR A 306 -6.42 -9.58 4.89
CA THR A 306 -5.04 -9.69 5.40
C THR A 306 -4.04 -9.58 4.26
N LYS A 307 -4.28 -10.28 3.13
CA LYS A 307 -3.42 -10.16 1.93
C LYS A 307 -3.39 -8.72 1.42
N SER A 308 -4.55 -8.06 1.30
CA SER A 308 -4.65 -6.66 0.86
C SER A 308 -3.89 -5.71 1.81
N CYS A 309 -4.13 -5.83 3.11
CA CYS A 309 -3.47 -5.00 4.13
C CYS A 309 -1.96 -5.21 4.16
N SER A 310 -1.47 -6.45 3.98
CA SER A 310 -0.03 -6.73 3.89
C SER A 310 0.64 -6.11 2.66
N MET A 311 -0.13 -5.76 1.64
CA MET A 311 0.30 -4.99 0.48
C MET A 311 0.11 -3.48 0.66
N ASN A 312 -0.09 -3.01 1.90
CA ASN A 312 -0.28 -1.61 2.28
C ASN A 312 -1.52 -0.94 1.64
N ASP A 313 -2.58 -1.69 1.36
CA ASP A 313 -3.84 -1.10 0.92
C ASP A 313 -4.65 -0.60 2.12
N PRO A 314 -4.90 0.73 2.25
CA PRO A 314 -5.59 1.27 3.41
C PRO A 314 -7.02 0.75 3.55
N GLN A 315 -7.71 0.51 2.43
CA GLN A 315 -9.08 0.02 2.45
C GLN A 315 -9.17 -1.42 2.95
N GLY A 316 -8.22 -2.28 2.53
CA GLY A 316 -8.11 -3.65 3.04
C GLY A 316 -7.80 -3.68 4.54
N CYS A 317 -6.91 -2.78 5.03
CA CYS A 317 -6.62 -2.65 6.45
C CYS A 317 -7.85 -2.18 7.25
N LEU A 318 -8.63 -1.22 6.72
CA LEU A 318 -9.89 -0.77 7.35
C LEU A 318 -10.87 -1.93 7.53
N TYR A 319 -11.15 -2.68 6.46
CA TYR A 319 -12.09 -3.79 6.52
C TYR A 319 -11.59 -4.95 7.40
N LEU A 320 -10.27 -5.17 7.44
CA LEU A 320 -9.66 -6.12 8.36
C LEU A 320 -9.86 -5.68 9.82
N GLY A 321 -9.71 -4.39 10.11
CA GLY A 321 -10.01 -3.78 11.40
C GLY A 321 -11.45 -4.05 11.83
N TYR A 322 -12.43 -3.81 10.95
CA TYR A 322 -13.83 -4.12 11.22
C TYR A 322 -14.09 -5.62 11.45
N ALA A 323 -13.38 -6.50 10.75
CA ALA A 323 -13.51 -7.94 10.95
C ALA A 323 -13.04 -8.36 12.35
N TYR A 324 -11.90 -7.83 12.83
CA TYR A 324 -11.41 -8.08 14.18
C TYR A 324 -12.28 -7.43 15.27
N GLU A 325 -12.75 -6.20 15.05
CA GLU A 325 -13.60 -5.49 16.00
C GLU A 325 -14.93 -6.22 16.27
N ARG A 326 -15.53 -6.77 15.21
CA ARG A 326 -16.83 -7.45 15.26
C ARG A 326 -16.74 -8.96 15.44
N GLY A 327 -15.56 -9.55 15.31
CA GLY A 327 -15.37 -11.00 15.34
C GLY A 327 -15.94 -11.70 14.10
N PHE A 328 -15.87 -11.07 12.92
CA PHE A 328 -16.38 -11.65 11.70
C PHE A 328 -15.34 -12.51 11.02
N GLY A 329 -15.53 -13.83 11.04
CA GLY A 329 -14.61 -14.81 10.44
C GLY A 329 -13.32 -15.05 11.22
N VAL A 330 -13.13 -14.32 12.30
CA VAL A 330 -12.04 -14.43 13.28
C VAL A 330 -12.61 -14.20 14.66
N GLU A 331 -11.87 -14.58 15.69
CA GLU A 331 -12.18 -14.17 17.06
C GLU A 331 -12.05 -12.65 17.21
N LYS A 332 -12.97 -12.05 17.98
CA LYS A 332 -12.92 -10.61 18.27
C LYS A 332 -11.61 -10.27 18.96
N ASP A 333 -10.86 -9.34 18.38
CA ASP A 333 -9.56 -8.91 18.88
C ASP A 333 -9.38 -7.41 18.65
N LEU A 334 -9.65 -6.63 19.70
CA LEU A 334 -9.59 -5.17 19.60
C LEU A 334 -8.16 -4.64 19.43
N LYS A 335 -7.12 -5.40 19.88
CA LYS A 335 -5.72 -5.01 19.65
C LYS A 335 -5.33 -5.14 18.17
N LYS A 336 -5.77 -6.22 17.52
CA LYS A 336 -5.56 -6.38 16.07
C LYS A 336 -6.40 -5.39 15.27
N ALA A 337 -7.62 -5.09 15.71
CA ALA A 337 -8.45 -4.06 15.10
C ALA A 337 -7.74 -2.70 15.15
N PHE A 338 -7.26 -2.30 16.33
CA PHE A 338 -6.49 -1.06 16.54
C PHE A 338 -5.30 -0.97 15.58
N LYS A 339 -4.45 -2.01 15.54
CA LYS A 339 -3.29 -2.02 14.64
C LYS A 339 -3.68 -1.94 13.16
N SER A 340 -4.77 -2.57 12.76
CA SER A 340 -5.28 -2.50 11.40
C SER A 340 -5.77 -1.09 11.05
N TYR A 341 -6.44 -0.41 12.00
CA TYR A 341 -6.84 0.99 11.84
C TYR A 341 -5.65 1.94 11.82
N GLU A 342 -4.60 1.69 12.63
CA GLU A 342 -3.36 2.48 12.56
C GLU A 342 -2.74 2.42 11.16
N LEU A 343 -2.56 1.23 10.61
CA LEU A 343 -2.01 1.04 9.25
C LEU A 343 -2.89 1.72 8.20
N SER A 344 -4.20 1.59 8.33
CA SER A 344 -5.15 2.20 7.41
C SER A 344 -5.15 3.73 7.49
N CYS A 345 -5.11 4.29 8.71
CA CYS A 345 -5.05 5.74 8.93
C CYS A 345 -3.70 6.34 8.50
N ALA A 346 -2.59 5.60 8.68
CA ALA A 346 -1.28 5.97 8.15
C ALA A 346 -1.27 6.02 6.62
N GLY A 347 -2.07 5.19 5.95
CA GLY A 347 -2.31 5.21 4.51
C GLY A 347 -3.41 6.18 4.07
N ASP A 348 -3.73 7.18 4.89
CA ASP A 348 -4.68 8.26 4.61
C ASP A 348 -6.14 7.80 4.37
N ASN A 349 -6.57 6.73 5.05
CA ASN A 349 -7.97 6.38 5.10
C ASN A 349 -8.68 7.13 6.24
N GLY A 350 -9.47 8.13 5.89
CA GLY A 350 -10.18 8.98 6.87
C GLY A 350 -11.09 8.18 7.81
N ASN A 351 -11.81 7.17 7.31
CA ASN A 351 -12.71 6.37 8.15
C ASN A 351 -11.93 5.54 9.19
N ALA A 352 -10.73 5.09 8.87
CA ALA A 352 -9.87 4.40 9.82
C ALA A 352 -9.35 5.35 10.91
N CYS A 353 -9.00 6.59 10.52
CA CYS A 353 -8.61 7.62 11.49
C CYS A 353 -9.77 7.92 12.45
N SER A 354 -11.02 7.99 11.94
CA SER A 354 -12.22 8.14 12.79
C SER A 354 -12.39 6.97 13.76
N SER A 355 -12.30 5.72 13.26
CA SER A 355 -12.40 4.52 14.10
C SER A 355 -11.33 4.49 15.20
N LEU A 356 -10.10 4.88 14.85
CA LEU A 356 -8.98 4.96 15.79
C LEU A 356 -9.22 6.03 16.87
N GLY A 357 -9.71 7.22 16.46
CA GLY A 357 -10.08 8.30 17.39
C GLY A 357 -11.15 7.87 18.39
N ILE A 358 -12.16 7.12 17.95
CA ILE A 358 -13.18 6.53 18.82
C ILE A 358 -12.55 5.55 19.83
N MET A 359 -11.57 4.76 19.44
CA MET A 359 -10.87 3.85 20.36
C MET A 359 -10.06 4.60 21.42
N TYR A 360 -9.49 5.77 21.09
CA TYR A 360 -8.84 6.64 22.08
C TYR A 360 -9.81 7.31 23.03
N ILE A 361 -10.99 7.79 22.58
CA ILE A 361 -12.02 8.33 23.47
C ILE A 361 -12.50 7.28 24.48
N ASN A 362 -12.71 6.05 24.01
CA ASN A 362 -13.27 4.98 24.85
C ASN A 362 -12.21 4.30 25.74
N GLY A 363 -10.94 4.63 25.62
CA GLY A 363 -9.87 3.99 26.39
C GLY A 363 -9.76 2.48 26.10
N VAL A 364 -10.12 2.06 24.88
CA VAL A 364 -10.11 0.65 24.46
C VAL A 364 -8.77 0.32 23.85
N VAL A 365 -8.04 -0.68 24.38
CA VAL A 365 -6.68 -1.07 23.96
C VAL A 365 -5.58 -0.10 24.42
N VAL A 366 -5.84 1.20 24.35
CA VAL A 366 -4.96 2.30 24.79
C VAL A 366 -5.63 3.07 25.91
N LYS A 367 -4.86 3.83 26.69
CA LYS A 367 -5.44 4.74 27.67
C LYS A 367 -6.24 5.82 26.95
N GLU A 368 -7.36 6.24 27.57
CA GLU A 368 -8.16 7.38 27.11
C GLU A 368 -7.28 8.61 26.87
N ASP A 369 -7.40 9.17 25.67
CA ASP A 369 -6.67 10.37 25.25
C ASP A 369 -7.51 11.20 24.26
N PHE A 370 -8.21 12.20 24.79
CA PHE A 370 -9.06 13.11 24.02
C PHE A 370 -8.27 13.98 23.04
N LYS A 371 -7.00 14.31 23.36
CA LYS A 371 -6.15 15.07 22.46
C LYS A 371 -5.74 14.23 21.23
N ALA A 372 -5.30 13.01 21.44
CA ALA A 372 -5.03 12.08 20.35
C ALA A 372 -6.27 11.82 19.50
N ALA A 373 -7.44 11.68 20.13
CA ALA A 373 -8.70 11.53 19.41
C ALA A 373 -9.05 12.76 18.56
N HIS A 374 -8.89 13.99 19.12
CA HIS A 374 -9.05 15.23 18.37
C HIS A 374 -8.18 15.25 17.12
N ASP A 375 -6.88 15.01 17.25
CA ASP A 375 -5.93 15.06 16.13
C ASP A 375 -6.26 14.02 15.05
N LEU A 376 -6.75 12.85 15.44
CA LEU A 376 -7.21 11.80 14.54
C LEU A 376 -8.51 12.18 13.81
N PHE A 377 -9.48 12.81 14.50
CA PHE A 377 -10.70 13.29 13.87
C PHE A 377 -10.44 14.47 12.95
N ASP A 378 -9.50 15.37 13.29
CA ASP A 378 -9.07 16.46 12.43
C ASP A 378 -8.43 15.90 11.14
N LYS A 379 -7.49 14.95 11.27
CA LYS A 379 -6.95 14.21 10.11
C LYS A 379 -8.05 13.51 9.32
N SER A 380 -8.99 12.85 10.00
CA SER A 380 -10.10 12.15 9.35
C SER A 380 -10.98 13.09 8.53
N CYS A 381 -11.33 14.24 9.11
CA CYS A 381 -12.13 15.28 8.45
C CYS A 381 -11.39 15.91 7.28
N SER A 382 -10.10 16.23 7.41
CA SER A 382 -9.26 16.75 6.33
C SER A 382 -9.12 15.78 5.15
N LEU A 383 -9.20 14.48 5.41
CA LEU A 383 -9.24 13.42 4.41
C LEU A 383 -10.64 13.21 3.79
N GLY A 384 -11.61 14.04 4.15
CA GLY A 384 -12.97 14.01 3.59
C GLY A 384 -13.91 12.99 4.22
N SER A 385 -13.57 12.40 5.38
CA SER A 385 -14.49 11.53 6.11
C SER A 385 -15.59 12.36 6.79
N VAL A 386 -16.82 12.18 6.35
CA VAL A 386 -17.99 12.88 6.91
C VAL A 386 -18.18 12.50 8.38
N GLU A 387 -17.99 11.21 8.73
CA GLU A 387 -18.02 10.71 10.10
C GLU A 387 -16.92 11.38 10.97
N GLY A 388 -15.71 11.52 10.42
CA GLY A 388 -14.61 12.22 11.10
C GLY A 388 -14.93 13.68 11.40
N CYS A 389 -15.54 14.40 10.45
CA CYS A 389 -15.97 15.78 10.66
C CYS A 389 -17.08 15.88 11.73
N THR A 390 -18.02 14.92 11.75
CA THR A 390 -19.06 14.85 12.78
C THR A 390 -18.47 14.60 14.17
N ASN A 391 -17.53 13.67 14.27
CA ASN A 391 -16.84 13.38 15.54
C ASN A 391 -16.00 14.58 16.02
N LEU A 392 -15.28 15.24 15.11
CA LEU A 392 -14.56 16.48 15.41
C LEU A 392 -15.50 17.58 15.92
N GLY A 393 -16.67 17.73 15.30
CA GLY A 393 -17.71 18.66 15.76
C GLY A 393 -18.17 18.35 17.17
N THR A 394 -18.33 17.08 17.51
CA THR A 394 -18.70 16.61 18.86
C THR A 394 -17.62 16.94 19.88
N VAL A 395 -16.35 16.76 19.52
CA VAL A 395 -15.20 17.13 20.38
C VAL A 395 -15.20 18.63 20.67
N TYR A 396 -15.41 19.49 19.68
CA TYR A 396 -15.52 20.94 19.89
C TYR A 396 -16.78 21.33 20.68
N GLN A 397 -17.92 20.64 20.47
CA GLN A 397 -19.16 20.90 21.21
C GLN A 397 -19.02 20.59 22.69
N ASN A 398 -18.32 19.50 23.03
CA ASN A 398 -18.13 19.06 24.41
C ASN A 398 -16.95 19.74 25.11
N GLY A 399 -15.92 20.14 24.36
CA GLY A 399 -14.64 20.63 24.89
C GLY A 399 -13.78 19.50 25.43
N GLU A 400 -13.80 18.32 24.76
CA GLU A 400 -13.03 17.14 25.14
C GLU A 400 -11.64 17.19 24.49
N GLY A 401 -10.58 17.39 25.29
CA GLY A 401 -9.20 17.50 24.81
C GLY A 401 -8.84 18.82 24.12
N VAL A 402 -9.81 19.68 23.89
CA VAL A 402 -9.68 21.04 23.31
C VAL A 402 -10.63 22.01 24.00
N GLU A 403 -10.40 23.31 23.85
CA GLU A 403 -11.35 24.32 24.29
C GLU A 403 -12.67 24.19 23.53
N ARG A 404 -13.77 24.30 24.24
CA ARG A 404 -15.12 24.25 23.65
C ARG A 404 -15.32 25.38 22.65
N ASP A 405 -15.74 25.03 21.44
CA ASP A 405 -16.00 25.96 20.34
C ASP A 405 -17.29 25.60 19.60
N TYR A 406 -18.40 26.17 20.01
CA TYR A 406 -19.69 25.93 19.38
C TYR A 406 -19.76 26.41 17.92
N THR A 407 -18.95 27.42 17.53
CA THR A 407 -18.94 27.93 16.15
C THR A 407 -18.28 26.91 15.22
N LYS A 408 -17.13 26.35 15.63
CA LYS A 408 -16.50 25.25 14.88
C LYS A 408 -17.41 24.02 14.83
N ALA A 409 -17.99 23.63 15.95
CA ALA A 409 -18.93 22.50 16.02
C ALA A 409 -20.09 22.69 15.04
N PHE A 410 -20.72 23.88 15.02
CA PHE A 410 -21.81 24.20 14.11
C PHE A 410 -21.39 24.06 12.64
N ASN A 411 -20.26 24.63 12.25
CA ASN A 411 -19.77 24.58 10.88
C ASN A 411 -19.50 23.14 10.43
N LEU A 412 -18.87 22.33 11.27
CA LEU A 412 -18.60 20.92 11.02
C LEU A 412 -19.89 20.10 10.88
N PHE A 413 -20.83 20.27 11.81
CA PHE A 413 -22.12 19.58 11.70
C PHE A 413 -22.95 20.03 10.50
N ASN A 414 -22.92 21.34 10.17
CA ASN A 414 -23.63 21.86 9.00
C ASN A 414 -23.10 21.26 7.70
N THR A 415 -21.78 21.17 7.56
CA THR A 415 -21.14 20.53 6.41
C THR A 415 -21.50 19.04 6.36
N SER A 416 -21.32 18.32 7.46
CA SER A 416 -21.62 16.88 7.51
C SER A 416 -23.08 16.56 7.27
N CYS A 417 -24.00 17.36 7.83
CA CYS A 417 -25.46 17.19 7.61
C CYS A 417 -25.83 17.44 6.14
N SER A 418 -25.22 18.44 5.47
CA SER A 418 -25.43 18.67 4.04
C SER A 418 -24.96 17.50 3.17
N LEU A 419 -24.01 16.72 3.67
CA LEU A 419 -23.52 15.46 3.07
C LEU A 419 -24.32 14.23 3.57
N HIS A 420 -25.52 14.46 4.11
CA HIS A 420 -26.45 13.43 4.57
C HIS A 420 -26.01 12.62 5.81
N ASP A 421 -25.10 13.14 6.64
CA ASP A 421 -24.83 12.55 7.94
C ASP A 421 -25.97 12.83 8.91
N SER A 422 -26.71 11.78 9.24
CA SER A 422 -27.90 11.90 10.07
C SER A 422 -27.60 12.21 11.54
N LEU A 423 -26.40 11.87 12.04
CA LEU A 423 -25.96 12.21 13.40
C LEU A 423 -25.61 13.71 13.49
N ALA A 424 -24.89 14.23 12.48
CA ALA A 424 -24.60 15.67 12.41
C ALA A 424 -25.89 16.49 12.35
N CYS A 425 -26.90 16.03 11.59
CA CYS A 425 -28.20 16.68 11.56
C CYS A 425 -28.88 16.67 12.95
N ALA A 426 -28.79 15.56 13.71
CA ALA A 426 -29.31 15.52 15.08
C ALA A 426 -28.58 16.54 15.96
N ASN A 427 -27.26 16.63 15.88
CA ASN A 427 -26.46 17.58 16.65
C ASN A 427 -26.79 19.04 16.30
N LEU A 428 -27.02 19.38 15.03
CA LEU A 428 -27.52 20.69 14.64
C LEU A 428 -28.89 20.98 15.26
N GLY A 429 -29.79 20.02 15.25
CA GLY A 429 -31.08 20.14 15.91
C GLY A 429 -30.93 20.43 17.42
N ILE A 430 -29.99 19.77 18.09
CA ILE A 430 -29.64 20.01 19.50
C ILE A 430 -29.11 21.44 19.67
N MET A 431 -28.16 21.88 18.81
CA MET A 431 -27.62 23.24 18.89
C MET A 431 -28.70 24.32 18.73
N TYR A 432 -29.65 24.13 17.78
CA TYR A 432 -30.80 25.05 17.63
C TYR A 432 -31.79 24.98 18.80
N THR A 433 -31.94 23.83 19.48
CA THR A 433 -32.82 23.69 20.66
C THR A 433 -32.27 24.50 21.84
N PHE A 434 -30.98 24.41 22.10
CA PHE A 434 -30.34 24.97 23.29
C PHE A 434 -29.62 26.30 23.05
N GLY A 435 -29.56 26.79 21.82
CA GLY A 435 -28.85 28.03 21.48
C GLY A 435 -27.33 27.92 21.63
N GLN A 436 -26.74 26.77 21.31
CA GLN A 436 -25.31 26.55 21.41
C GLN A 436 -24.59 27.20 20.22
N GLY A 437 -23.96 28.34 20.48
CA GLY A 437 -23.22 29.12 19.46
C GLY A 437 -24.09 29.82 18.40
N ILE A 438 -25.41 29.68 18.49
CA ILE A 438 -26.43 30.26 17.60
C ILE A 438 -27.69 30.63 18.40
N SER A 439 -28.52 31.50 17.85
CA SER A 439 -29.82 31.78 18.48
C SER A 439 -30.73 30.56 18.46
N PRO A 440 -31.40 30.26 19.59
CA PRO A 440 -32.35 29.15 19.68
C PRO A 440 -33.46 29.28 18.61
N ASN A 441 -33.76 28.14 17.95
CA ASN A 441 -34.83 28.09 16.96
C ASN A 441 -35.47 26.70 16.88
N LEU A 442 -36.57 26.53 17.61
CA LEU A 442 -37.27 25.24 17.70
C LEU A 442 -37.85 24.76 16.35
N LYS A 443 -38.20 25.69 15.44
CA LYS A 443 -38.64 25.32 14.10
C LYS A 443 -37.50 24.65 13.32
N LYS A 444 -36.31 25.26 13.29
CA LYS A 444 -35.10 24.67 12.66
C LYS A 444 -34.70 23.38 13.38
N ALA A 445 -34.72 23.33 14.70
CA ALA A 445 -34.43 22.13 15.46
C ALA A 445 -35.28 20.95 14.98
N ARG A 446 -36.59 21.15 14.87
CA ARG A 446 -37.53 20.14 14.36
C ARG A 446 -37.20 19.70 12.94
N GLU A 447 -36.89 20.64 12.03
CA GLU A 447 -36.53 20.35 10.67
C GLU A 447 -35.28 19.46 10.61
N TYR A 448 -34.24 19.77 11.36
CA TYR A 448 -33.04 18.95 11.45
C TYR A 448 -33.26 17.57 12.10
N PHE A 449 -34.07 17.49 13.14
CA PHE A 449 -34.44 16.19 13.71
C PHE A 449 -35.29 15.34 12.76
N ASP A 450 -36.13 15.94 11.92
CA ASP A 450 -36.86 15.24 10.88
C ASP A 450 -35.93 14.67 9.81
N VAL A 451 -34.97 15.47 9.33
CA VAL A 451 -33.90 15.00 8.40
C VAL A 451 -33.13 13.86 9.02
N SER A 452 -32.71 14.00 10.28
CA SER A 452 -31.96 12.96 11.02
C SER A 452 -32.78 11.66 11.16
N CYS A 453 -34.06 11.77 11.51
CA CYS A 453 -34.94 10.60 11.66
C CYS A 453 -35.21 9.91 10.31
N LYS A 454 -35.43 10.67 9.24
CA LYS A 454 -35.52 10.13 7.87
C LYS A 454 -34.24 9.41 7.44
N GLY A 455 -33.09 9.90 7.89
CA GLY A 455 -31.80 9.24 7.76
C GLY A 455 -31.59 8.03 8.67
N LYS A 456 -32.65 7.56 9.35
CA LYS A 456 -32.65 6.41 10.27
C LYS A 456 -31.72 6.58 11.49
N ASN A 457 -31.49 7.80 11.94
CA ASN A 457 -30.80 8.07 13.19
C ASN A 457 -31.79 7.97 14.36
N ALA A 458 -31.55 7.01 15.26
CA ALA A 458 -32.45 6.73 16.37
C ALA A 458 -32.57 7.91 17.39
N LEU A 459 -31.45 8.67 17.58
CA LEU A 459 -31.46 9.86 18.43
C LEU A 459 -32.35 10.96 17.83
N GLY A 460 -32.22 11.24 16.53
CA GLY A 460 -33.05 12.24 15.87
C GLY A 460 -34.54 11.91 15.93
N CYS A 461 -34.91 10.63 15.75
CA CYS A 461 -36.32 10.20 15.93
C CYS A 461 -36.81 10.40 17.36
N ASN A 462 -36.00 10.04 18.35
CA ASN A 462 -36.37 10.23 19.77
C ASN A 462 -36.54 11.71 20.12
N LEU A 463 -35.62 12.56 19.67
CA LEU A 463 -35.70 14.02 19.89
C LEU A 463 -36.92 14.63 19.19
N LEU A 464 -37.26 14.17 17.98
CA LEU A 464 -38.47 14.59 17.28
C LEU A 464 -39.76 14.16 18.05
N GLY A 465 -39.73 12.98 18.67
CA GLY A 465 -40.78 12.55 19.60
C GLY A 465 -40.96 13.50 20.76
N TYR A 466 -39.89 14.01 21.37
CA TYR A 466 -39.95 15.01 22.42
C TYR A 466 -40.53 16.35 21.94
N ILE A 467 -40.14 16.82 20.74
CA ILE A 467 -40.71 18.05 20.15
C ILE A 467 -42.23 18.03 20.13
N TYR A 468 -42.83 16.93 19.71
CA TYR A 468 -44.30 16.81 19.67
C TYR A 468 -44.95 16.50 21.03
N LYS A 469 -44.27 15.75 21.90
CA LYS A 469 -44.75 15.44 23.24
C LYS A 469 -44.84 16.69 24.13
N ASP A 470 -43.77 17.49 24.11
CA ASP A 470 -43.59 18.61 25.05
C ASP A 470 -43.95 19.96 24.42
N SER A 471 -44.63 19.97 23.27
CA SER A 471 -45.08 21.20 22.56
C SER A 471 -43.95 22.18 22.22
N MET A 472 -42.77 21.69 21.91
CA MET A 472 -41.60 22.53 21.65
C MET A 472 -41.68 23.20 20.27
N GLY A 473 -42.29 24.43 20.24
CA GLY A 473 -42.47 25.21 19.01
C GLY A 473 -43.51 24.64 18.03
N VAL A 474 -44.30 23.67 18.46
CA VAL A 474 -45.43 23.07 17.72
C VAL A 474 -46.57 22.77 18.66
N LYS A 475 -47.78 22.59 18.13
CA LYS A 475 -48.89 22.06 18.93
C LYS A 475 -48.59 20.64 19.41
N GLN A 476 -48.92 20.33 20.64
CA GLN A 476 -48.78 18.98 21.17
C GLN A 476 -49.51 17.95 20.33
N ASP A 477 -48.82 16.88 20.02
CA ASP A 477 -49.38 15.72 19.29
C ASP A 477 -48.79 14.42 19.87
N LEU A 478 -49.48 13.85 20.84
CA LEU A 478 -49.04 12.63 21.53
C LEU A 478 -49.06 11.40 20.61
N LYS A 479 -49.97 11.38 19.59
CA LYS A 479 -49.99 10.27 18.60
C LYS A 479 -48.74 10.29 17.73
N LEU A 480 -48.38 11.48 17.26
CA LEU A 480 -47.17 11.67 16.45
C LEU A 480 -45.92 11.46 17.28
N ALA A 481 -45.89 11.92 18.54
CA ALA A 481 -44.81 11.65 19.47
C ALA A 481 -44.58 10.13 19.66
N LEU A 482 -45.67 9.39 19.90
CA LEU A 482 -45.63 7.94 20.07
C LEU A 482 -45.06 7.25 18.82
N LYS A 483 -45.48 7.67 17.63
CA LYS A 483 -44.95 7.15 16.35
C LYS A 483 -43.42 7.33 16.26
N TYR A 484 -42.91 8.51 16.60
CA TYR A 484 -41.45 8.76 16.52
C TYR A 484 -40.69 8.01 17.61
N PHE A 485 -41.22 7.84 18.83
CA PHE A 485 -40.60 6.99 19.84
C PHE A 485 -40.61 5.52 19.45
N GLN A 486 -41.65 5.03 18.78
CA GLN A 486 -41.66 3.67 18.21
C GLN A 486 -40.56 3.48 17.15
N ILE A 487 -40.40 4.43 16.24
CA ILE A 487 -39.32 4.39 15.24
C ILE A 487 -37.95 4.40 15.93
N ALA A 488 -37.75 5.28 16.91
CA ALA A 488 -36.52 5.35 17.68
C ALA A 488 -36.20 4.02 18.39
N CYS A 489 -37.23 3.41 19.02
CA CYS A 489 -37.10 2.10 19.66
C CYS A 489 -36.72 0.98 18.65
N GLN A 490 -37.39 0.93 17.51
CA GLN A 490 -37.08 -0.03 16.44
C GLN A 490 -35.64 0.14 15.89
N LEU A 491 -35.11 1.36 15.92
CA LEU A 491 -33.72 1.68 15.55
C LEU A 491 -32.73 1.46 16.71
N GLY A 492 -33.18 0.92 17.85
CA GLY A 492 -32.34 0.54 18.98
C GLY A 492 -32.10 1.64 20.02
N ASN A 493 -32.87 2.74 20.00
CA ASN A 493 -32.79 3.77 21.07
C ASN A 493 -33.56 3.34 22.31
N ASN A 494 -32.85 3.04 23.41
CA ASN A 494 -33.44 2.59 24.66
C ASN A 494 -34.38 3.63 25.26
N ASP A 495 -34.10 4.93 25.16
CA ASP A 495 -34.94 5.99 25.68
C ASP A 495 -36.18 6.15 24.81
N GLY A 496 -36.11 5.94 23.51
CA GLY A 496 -37.25 5.82 22.62
C GLY A 496 -38.21 4.70 23.07
N CYS A 497 -37.68 3.53 23.43
CA CYS A 497 -38.47 2.41 23.93
C CYS A 497 -39.14 2.74 25.29
N LYS A 498 -38.43 3.39 26.22
CA LYS A 498 -38.98 3.85 27.49
C LYS A 498 -40.10 4.87 27.25
N ASN A 499 -39.87 5.86 26.39
CA ASN A 499 -40.84 6.92 26.09
C ASN A 499 -42.08 6.37 25.39
N GLN A 500 -41.93 5.42 24.47
CA GLN A 500 -43.05 4.68 23.90
C GLN A 500 -43.91 4.03 24.98
N ASN A 501 -43.30 3.23 25.88
CA ASN A 501 -44.01 2.52 26.95
C ASN A 501 -44.71 3.48 27.92
N LEU A 502 -44.15 4.67 28.18
CA LEU A 502 -44.75 5.69 29.04
C LEU A 502 -46.00 6.31 28.41
N LEU A 503 -46.01 6.56 27.11
CA LEU A 503 -47.16 7.11 26.39
C LEU A 503 -48.26 6.06 26.17
N ASP A 504 -47.91 4.81 25.86
CA ASP A 504 -48.85 3.70 25.72
C ASP A 504 -49.65 3.44 27.04
N LYS A 505 -49.01 3.62 28.21
CA LYS A 505 -49.66 3.49 29.52
C LYS A 505 -50.57 4.66 29.86
N LYS A 506 -50.35 5.87 29.34
CA LYS A 506 -51.18 7.06 29.58
C LYS A 506 -52.34 7.16 28.61
N GLY A 507 -52.34 6.40 27.51
CA GLY A 507 -53.42 6.36 26.53
C GLY A 507 -54.44 5.23 26.78
N LYS A 508 -54.19 4.40 27.80
CA LYS A 508 -55.15 3.43 28.36
C LYS A 508 -55.75 4.00 29.66
#